data_16f10fff9229423aec5b607e1a10d5f2
#
_entry.id   16f10fff9229423aec5b607e1a10d5f2
#
_cell.length_a   1.000
_cell.length_b   1.000
_cell.length_c   1.000
_cell.angle_alpha   90.00
_cell.angle_beta   90.00
_cell.angle_gamma   90.00
#
_symmetry.space_group_name_H-M   'P 1'
#
loop_
_entity.id
_entity.type
_entity.pdbx_description
1 polymer ?
#
loop_
_entity_poly.entity_id
_entity_poly.type
_entity_poly.pdbx_seq_one_letter_code
_entity_poly.pdbx_strand_id
1 'polypeptide(L)'
;MKLGNDVFLFYEVAKFILKFAKIFKMSFGSIYPLYLKKIEKKGRSKEELDQVIYWLTGYDEEGLQKQIDSGNDMETFFAEAPELNENVSLIKGVICGYRVEDIEDPLMQKIRYMDKLVDELAKGKKMEKILRK
;
A
#
# COMPACT_ATOMS: atom_id res chain seq x y z
N MET A 1 -8.49 41.38 1.60
CA MET A 1 -8.90 40.10 1.04
C MET A 1 -7.70 39.33 0.53
N LYS A 2 -7.58 38.09 0.93
CA LYS A 2 -6.36 37.30 0.69
C LYS A 2 -6.57 36.27 -0.41
N LEU A 3 -6.91 36.73 -1.62
CA LEU A 3 -7.14 35.85 -2.77
C LEU A 3 -5.94 34.98 -3.10
N GLY A 4 -4.72 35.50 -2.92
CA GLY A 4 -3.50 34.74 -3.18
C GLY A 4 -3.36 33.49 -2.30
N ASN A 5 -3.77 33.61 -1.03
CA ASN A 5 -3.72 32.47 -0.10
C ASN A 5 -4.75 31.40 -0.46
N ASP A 6 -5.95 31.82 -0.89
CA ASP A 6 -7.00 30.91 -1.30
C ASP A 6 -6.60 30.16 -2.57
N VAL A 7 -6.01 30.87 -3.55
CA VAL A 7 -5.52 30.29 -4.80
C VAL A 7 -4.39 29.30 -4.52
N PHE A 8 -3.45 29.67 -3.63
CA PHE A 8 -2.34 28.81 -3.25
C PHE A 8 -2.83 27.52 -2.59
N LEU A 9 -3.78 27.63 -1.65
CA LEU A 9 -4.35 26.48 -0.97
C LEU A 9 -5.05 25.53 -1.96
N PHE A 10 -5.83 26.11 -2.88
CA PHE A 10 -6.50 25.33 -3.93
C PHE A 10 -5.47 24.57 -4.77
N TYR A 11 -4.39 25.23 -5.17
CA TYR A 11 -3.33 24.63 -5.98
C TYR A 11 -2.66 23.45 -5.24
N GLU A 12 -2.37 23.61 -3.95
CA GLU A 12 -1.77 22.55 -3.14
C GLU A 12 -2.71 21.36 -2.99
N VAL A 13 -4.01 21.61 -2.78
CA VAL A 13 -5.01 20.55 -2.70
C VAL A 13 -5.11 19.81 -4.02
N ALA A 14 -5.11 20.55 -5.14
CA ALA A 14 -5.17 19.94 -6.48
C ALA A 14 -3.96 19.05 -6.75
N LYS A 15 -2.76 19.50 -6.37
CA LYS A 15 -1.54 18.71 -6.50
C LYS A 15 -1.64 17.40 -5.70
N PHE A 16 -2.17 17.48 -4.48
CA PHE A 16 -2.33 16.32 -3.60
C PHE A 16 -3.29 15.30 -4.22
N ILE A 17 -4.42 15.77 -4.75
CA ILE A 17 -5.42 14.93 -5.41
C ILE A 17 -4.82 14.25 -6.65
N LEU A 18 -4.06 15.00 -7.46
CA LEU A 18 -3.41 14.46 -8.66
C LEU A 18 -2.39 13.39 -8.30
N LYS A 19 -1.65 13.57 -7.22
CA LYS A 19 -0.68 12.59 -6.73
C LYS A 19 -1.39 11.30 -6.33
N PHE A 20 -2.52 11.38 -5.63
CA PHE A 20 -3.33 10.22 -5.25
C PHE A 20 -3.85 9.50 -6.49
N ALA A 21 -4.42 10.25 -7.46
CA ALA A 21 -4.93 9.68 -8.69
C ALA A 21 -3.85 8.93 -9.45
N LYS A 22 -2.63 9.45 -9.49
CA LYS A 22 -1.50 8.80 -10.13
C LYS A 22 -1.17 7.46 -9.47
N ILE A 23 -1.11 7.43 -8.14
CA ILE A 23 -0.84 6.22 -7.39
C ILE A 23 -1.92 5.16 -7.66
N PHE A 24 -3.18 5.57 -7.67
CA PHE A 24 -4.30 4.66 -7.91
C PHE A 24 -4.23 3.98 -9.28
N LYS A 25 -3.68 4.67 -10.27
CA LYS A 25 -3.59 4.18 -11.65
C LYS A 25 -2.29 3.43 -11.94
N MET A 26 -1.35 3.38 -11.01
CA MET A 26 -0.14 2.57 -11.18
C MET A 26 -0.49 1.09 -11.12
N SER A 27 0.10 0.29 -12.00
CA SER A 27 -0.14 -1.14 -11.98
C SER A 27 0.50 -1.78 -10.75
N PHE A 28 -0.17 -2.76 -10.16
CA PHE A 28 0.42 -3.54 -9.08
C PHE A 28 1.71 -4.23 -9.55
N GLY A 29 1.72 -4.72 -10.80
CA GLY A 29 2.90 -5.36 -11.37
C GLY A 29 4.12 -4.46 -11.48
N SER A 30 3.96 -3.13 -11.51
CA SER A 30 5.08 -2.19 -11.49
C SER A 30 5.55 -1.88 -10.07
N ILE A 31 4.68 -2.00 -9.09
CA ILE A 31 4.99 -1.72 -7.69
C ILE A 31 5.64 -2.94 -7.02
N TYR A 32 5.16 -4.13 -7.33
CA TYR A 32 5.64 -5.36 -6.72
C TYR A 32 7.17 -5.54 -6.80
N PRO A 33 7.82 -5.33 -7.96
CA PRO A 33 9.29 -5.42 -8.03
C PRO A 33 10.01 -4.41 -7.14
N LEU A 34 9.41 -3.23 -6.92
CA LEU A 34 9.99 -2.22 -6.03
C LEU A 34 9.96 -2.68 -4.58
N TYR A 35 8.87 -3.31 -4.16
CA TYR A 35 8.76 -3.91 -2.84
C TYR A 35 9.78 -5.03 -2.68
N LEU A 36 9.86 -5.90 -3.67
CA LEU A 36 10.79 -7.03 -3.63
C LEU A 36 12.23 -6.55 -3.49
N LYS A 37 12.62 -5.55 -4.29
CA LYS A 37 13.95 -4.96 -4.23
C LYS A 37 14.23 -4.37 -2.84
N LYS A 38 13.25 -3.68 -2.27
CA LYS A 38 13.39 -3.06 -0.95
C LYS A 38 13.67 -4.09 0.14
N ILE A 39 12.90 -5.19 0.16
CA ILE A 39 13.05 -6.20 1.21
C ILE A 39 14.26 -7.10 1.01
N GLU A 40 14.62 -7.40 -0.25
CA GLU A 40 15.77 -8.23 -0.54
C GLU A 40 17.08 -7.58 -0.10
N LYS A 41 17.18 -6.26 -0.19
CA LYS A 41 18.33 -5.50 0.33
C LYS A 41 18.53 -5.71 1.83
N LYS A 42 17.47 -6.09 2.54
CA LYS A 42 17.50 -6.32 3.98
C LYS A 42 17.48 -7.80 4.34
N GLY A 43 17.72 -8.67 3.35
CA GLY A 43 17.81 -10.10 3.59
C GLY A 43 16.46 -10.82 3.73
N ARG A 44 15.35 -10.17 3.36
CA ARG A 44 14.05 -10.82 3.39
C ARG A 44 13.74 -11.45 2.04
N SER A 45 12.87 -12.46 2.04
CA SER A 45 12.60 -13.26 0.85
C SER A 45 11.31 -12.88 0.14
N LYS A 46 11.21 -13.26 -1.13
CA LYS A 46 10.00 -13.12 -1.92
C LYS A 46 8.82 -13.82 -1.24
N GLU A 47 9.05 -14.99 -0.66
CA GLU A 47 8.02 -15.77 0.01
C GLU A 47 7.44 -15.01 1.20
N GLU A 48 8.28 -14.29 1.93
CA GLU A 48 7.84 -13.46 3.04
C GLU A 48 7.00 -12.28 2.55
N LEU A 49 7.41 -11.64 1.46
CA LEU A 49 6.64 -10.56 0.85
C LEU A 49 5.27 -11.07 0.40
N ASP A 50 5.25 -12.20 -0.31
CA ASP A 50 4.01 -12.77 -0.81
C ASP A 50 3.06 -13.11 0.35
N GLN A 51 3.59 -13.68 1.43
CA GLN A 51 2.81 -14.01 2.61
C GLN A 51 2.16 -12.78 3.24
N VAL A 52 2.88 -11.67 3.31
CA VAL A 52 2.35 -10.40 3.83
C VAL A 52 1.20 -9.91 2.95
N ILE A 53 1.38 -9.98 1.63
CA ILE A 53 0.35 -9.55 0.69
C ILE A 53 -0.89 -10.46 0.77
N TYR A 54 -0.69 -11.77 0.86
CA TYR A 54 -1.80 -12.72 1.01
C TYR A 54 -2.59 -12.43 2.29
N TRP A 55 -1.89 -12.18 3.39
CA TRP A 55 -2.53 -11.84 4.66
C TRP A 55 -3.40 -10.58 4.53
N LEU A 56 -2.87 -9.55 3.86
CA LEU A 56 -3.59 -8.28 3.74
C LEU A 56 -4.84 -8.39 2.86
N THR A 57 -4.73 -9.09 1.74
CA THR A 57 -5.68 -9.00 0.62
C THR A 57 -6.56 -10.23 0.44
N GLY A 58 -6.17 -11.37 1.00
CA GLY A 58 -6.87 -12.62 0.76
C GLY A 58 -6.52 -13.28 -0.58
N TYR A 59 -5.64 -12.69 -1.39
CA TYR A 59 -5.16 -13.35 -2.60
C TYR A 59 -4.37 -14.59 -2.23
N ASP A 60 -4.40 -15.58 -3.11
CA ASP A 60 -3.47 -16.71 -3.11
C ASP A 60 -2.41 -16.48 -4.20
N GLU A 61 -1.51 -17.43 -4.36
CA GLU A 61 -0.43 -17.33 -5.35
C GLU A 61 -0.99 -17.10 -6.76
N GLU A 62 -1.98 -17.90 -7.15
CA GLU A 62 -2.59 -17.82 -8.48
C GLU A 62 -3.29 -16.47 -8.68
N GLY A 63 -4.08 -16.04 -7.70
CA GLY A 63 -4.79 -14.77 -7.76
C GLY A 63 -3.86 -13.57 -7.82
N LEU A 64 -2.78 -13.59 -7.06
CA LEU A 64 -1.78 -12.53 -7.08
C LEU A 64 -1.08 -12.46 -8.44
N GLN A 65 -0.67 -13.61 -8.98
CA GLN A 65 -0.01 -13.66 -10.28
C GLN A 65 -0.93 -13.17 -11.38
N LYS A 66 -2.22 -13.49 -11.31
CA LYS A 66 -3.21 -13.01 -12.26
C LYS A 66 -3.32 -11.48 -12.25
N GLN A 67 -3.28 -10.87 -11.08
CA GLN A 67 -3.29 -9.41 -10.98
C GLN A 67 -2.07 -8.79 -11.66
N ILE A 68 -0.90 -9.38 -11.48
CA ILE A 68 0.33 -8.92 -12.11
C ILE A 68 0.25 -9.08 -13.63
N ASP A 69 -0.14 -10.27 -14.10
CA ASP A 69 -0.19 -10.59 -15.53
C ASP A 69 -1.22 -9.75 -16.28
N SER A 70 -2.32 -9.42 -15.63
CA SER A 70 -3.38 -8.59 -16.22
C SER A 70 -3.05 -7.10 -16.25
N GLY A 71 -1.96 -6.68 -15.60
CA GLY A 71 -1.57 -5.29 -15.56
C GLY A 71 -2.54 -4.40 -14.77
N ASN A 72 -3.29 -4.97 -13.83
CA ASN A 72 -4.30 -4.25 -13.07
C ASN A 72 -3.67 -3.14 -12.22
N ASP A 73 -4.35 -1.99 -12.18
CA ASP A 73 -3.90 -0.87 -11.35
C ASP A 73 -4.21 -1.13 -9.87
N MET A 74 -3.73 -0.24 -9.01
CA MET A 74 -3.89 -0.38 -7.56
C MET A 74 -5.36 -0.35 -7.15
N GLU A 75 -6.16 0.47 -7.82
CA GLU A 75 -7.60 0.53 -7.57
C GLU A 75 -8.25 -0.82 -7.83
N THR A 76 -8.00 -1.41 -9.00
CA THR A 76 -8.53 -2.72 -9.38
C THR A 76 -7.98 -3.81 -8.47
N PHE A 77 -6.70 -3.75 -8.16
CA PHE A 77 -6.05 -4.74 -7.29
C PHE A 77 -6.78 -4.85 -5.94
N PHE A 78 -7.09 -3.72 -5.31
CA PHE A 78 -7.80 -3.75 -4.03
C PHE A 78 -9.29 -4.00 -4.19
N ALA A 79 -9.91 -3.54 -5.30
CA ALA A 79 -11.32 -3.82 -5.58
C ALA A 79 -11.60 -5.31 -5.78
N GLU A 80 -10.66 -6.03 -6.39
CA GLU A 80 -10.80 -7.46 -6.65
C GLU A 80 -10.21 -8.34 -5.54
N ALA A 81 -9.61 -7.74 -4.52
CA ALA A 81 -9.05 -8.50 -3.40
C ALA A 81 -10.15 -9.32 -2.74
N PRO A 82 -9.95 -10.64 -2.58
CA PRO A 82 -10.99 -11.52 -2.04
C PRO A 82 -11.48 -11.11 -0.66
N GLU A 83 -10.56 -10.71 0.23
CA GLU A 83 -10.95 -10.35 1.59
C GLU A 83 -9.85 -9.53 2.26
N LEU A 84 -10.11 -8.25 2.48
CA LEU A 84 -9.20 -7.44 3.28
C LEU A 84 -9.20 -7.99 4.70
N ASN A 85 -8.00 -8.22 5.27
CA ASN A 85 -7.90 -8.82 6.60
C ASN A 85 -8.64 -7.96 7.64
N GLU A 86 -9.43 -8.61 8.48
CA GLU A 86 -10.21 -7.93 9.52
C GLU A 86 -9.33 -7.21 10.55
N ASN A 87 -8.06 -7.59 10.67
CA ASN A 87 -7.14 -7.02 11.64
C ASN A 87 -6.30 -5.87 11.08
N VAL A 88 -6.67 -5.31 9.93
CA VAL A 88 -5.95 -4.16 9.35
C VAL A 88 -5.95 -2.95 10.28
N SER A 89 -6.96 -2.82 11.13
CA SER A 89 -7.02 -1.74 12.12
C SER A 89 -5.89 -1.80 13.14
N LEU A 90 -5.22 -2.93 13.26
CA LEU A 90 -4.05 -3.09 14.14
C LEU A 90 -2.76 -2.60 13.48
N ILE A 91 -2.81 -2.29 12.18
CA ILE A 91 -1.67 -1.70 11.47
C ILE A 91 -1.66 -0.21 11.80
N LYS A 92 -0.64 0.23 12.54
CA LYS A 92 -0.53 1.61 13.02
C LYS A 92 0.88 2.13 12.82
N GLY A 93 1.02 3.44 12.85
CA GLY A 93 2.30 4.09 12.79
C GLY A 93 2.49 4.92 11.53
N VAL A 94 3.68 5.50 11.40
CA VAL A 94 3.98 6.43 10.32
C VAL A 94 4.51 5.67 9.10
N ILE A 95 3.99 6.03 7.93
CA ILE A 95 4.50 5.59 6.64
C ILE A 95 4.35 6.74 5.65
N CYS A 96 5.40 7.03 4.89
CA CYS A 96 5.40 8.13 3.90
C CYS A 96 4.95 9.48 4.50
N GLY A 97 5.29 9.73 5.77
CA GLY A 97 4.98 10.99 6.44
C GLY A 97 3.59 11.10 7.05
N TYR A 98 2.79 10.04 6.98
CA TYR A 98 1.43 10.02 7.52
C TYR A 98 1.25 8.88 8.51
N ARG A 99 0.35 9.08 9.49
CA ARG A 99 -0.09 7.97 10.34
C ARG A 99 -1.12 7.17 9.56
N VAL A 100 -0.85 5.89 9.34
CA VAL A 100 -1.70 5.04 8.50
C VAL A 100 -3.12 4.95 9.05
N GLU A 101 -3.28 4.93 10.38
CA GLU A 101 -4.59 4.86 11.03
C GLU A 101 -5.44 6.13 10.83
N ASP A 102 -4.81 7.25 10.44
CA ASP A 102 -5.49 8.53 10.28
C ASP A 102 -5.83 8.85 8.81
N ILE A 103 -5.47 7.98 7.87
CA ILE A 103 -5.75 8.21 6.45
C ILE A 103 -7.25 8.04 6.19
N GLU A 104 -7.88 9.10 5.67
CA GLU A 104 -9.33 9.13 5.46
C GLU A 104 -9.79 8.44 4.18
N ASP A 105 -9.03 8.57 3.08
CA ASP A 105 -9.40 7.93 1.82
C ASP A 105 -9.23 6.42 1.94
N PRO A 106 -10.30 5.62 1.72
CA PRO A 106 -10.24 4.17 1.94
C PRO A 106 -9.21 3.46 1.05
N LEU A 107 -9.11 3.83 -0.22
CA LEU A 107 -8.16 3.18 -1.12
C LEU A 107 -6.73 3.56 -0.76
N MET A 108 -6.48 4.84 -0.48
CA MET A 108 -5.15 5.27 -0.07
C MET A 108 -4.75 4.60 1.23
N GLN A 109 -5.66 4.44 2.17
CA GLN A 109 -5.37 3.74 3.42
C GLN A 109 -4.95 2.30 3.17
N LYS A 110 -5.64 1.59 2.27
CA LYS A 110 -5.28 0.20 1.92
C LYS A 110 -3.89 0.14 1.29
N ILE A 111 -3.58 1.05 0.40
CA ILE A 111 -2.25 1.14 -0.22
C ILE A 111 -1.20 1.37 0.87
N ARG A 112 -1.46 2.27 1.80
CA ARG A 112 -0.51 2.57 2.88
C ARG A 112 -0.40 1.45 3.91
N TYR A 113 -1.46 0.67 4.12
CA TYR A 113 -1.34 -0.57 4.90
C TYR A 113 -0.28 -1.48 4.28
N MET A 114 -0.35 -1.69 2.97
CA MET A 114 0.61 -2.53 2.27
C MET A 114 2.02 -1.96 2.37
N ASP A 115 2.19 -0.67 2.13
CA ASP A 115 3.48 0.01 2.27
C ASP A 115 4.04 -0.17 3.69
N LYS A 116 3.19 -0.05 4.70
CA LYS A 116 3.61 -0.18 6.09
C LYS A 116 4.09 -1.59 6.42
N LEU A 117 3.36 -2.61 5.95
CA LEU A 117 3.76 -3.99 6.17
C LEU A 117 5.09 -4.30 5.47
N VAL A 118 5.28 -3.81 4.25
CA VAL A 118 6.53 -3.96 3.52
C VAL A 118 7.68 -3.25 4.26
N ASP A 119 7.42 -2.07 4.78
CA ASP A 119 8.40 -1.32 5.55
C ASP A 119 8.81 -2.08 6.82
N GLU A 120 7.84 -2.65 7.53
CA GLU A 120 8.12 -3.48 8.71
C GLU A 120 8.97 -4.70 8.36
N LEU A 121 8.65 -5.32 7.24
CA LEU A 121 9.41 -6.46 6.73
C LEU A 121 10.87 -6.03 6.45
N ALA A 122 11.06 -4.91 5.75
CA ALA A 122 12.39 -4.38 5.45
C ALA A 122 13.17 -3.99 6.71
N LYS A 123 12.48 -3.60 7.78
CA LYS A 123 13.12 -3.23 9.06
C LYS A 123 13.45 -4.41 9.95
N GLY A 124 13.18 -5.63 9.49
CA GLY A 124 13.55 -6.84 10.21
C GLY A 124 12.53 -7.32 11.24
N LYS A 125 11.31 -6.79 11.21
CA LYS A 125 10.27 -7.24 12.12
C LYS A 125 9.92 -8.70 11.84
N LYS A 126 9.66 -9.46 12.90
CA LYS A 126 9.31 -10.87 12.75
C LYS A 126 7.95 -11.04 12.10
N MET A 127 7.82 -12.05 11.22
CA MET A 127 6.58 -12.33 10.50
C MET A 127 5.37 -12.43 11.44
N GLU A 128 5.52 -13.12 12.56
CA GLU A 128 4.44 -13.30 13.55
C GLU A 128 3.94 -11.97 14.14
N LYS A 129 4.78 -10.92 14.09
CA LYS A 129 4.41 -9.58 14.57
C LYS A 129 3.85 -8.72 13.45
N ILE A 130 4.30 -8.94 12.22
CA ILE A 130 3.78 -8.24 11.04
C ILE A 130 2.34 -8.68 10.78
N LEU A 131 2.11 -9.99 10.82
CA LEU A 131 0.78 -10.58 10.58
C LEU A 131 -0.02 -10.55 11.88
N ARG A 132 -0.68 -9.41 12.12
CA ARG A 132 -1.44 -9.19 13.35
C ARG A 132 -2.59 -10.19 13.49
N LYS A 133 -2.72 -10.71 14.69
CA LYS A 133 -3.76 -11.68 14.99
C LYS A 133 -4.79 -11.14 15.97
#